data_43bf36bc09fb2b2591da07347f0eab22
#
_entry.id   43bf36bc09fb2b2591da07347f0eab22
#
_cell.length_a   1.000
_cell.length_b   1.000
_cell.length_c   1.000
_cell.angle_alpha   90.00
_cell.angle_beta   90.00
_cell.angle_gamma   90.00
#
_symmetry.space_group_name_H-M   'P 1'
#
loop_
_entity.id
_entity.type
_entity.pdbx_description
1 polymer ?
#
loop_
_entity_poly.entity_id
_entity_poly.type
_entity_poly.pdbx_seq_one_letter_code
_entity_poly.pdbx_strand_id
1 'polypeptide(L)'
;TSTDTDFQQSEHQLPHLASYVYGTWHSSDEELRTVYHAITGESIYAVSSHGIDMKRVVQYAKQNGSELANWTFHQRANALKQIAQHLLERKEDFYKLAYATGATRKDAWIDIEGGIQTLFAYSSLVRRELNDEKIITEDSWIQLSKNGTFGAKHILSPKAGVAVHINAFNFPIWGMLEKIAPTLLA
;
A
#
# COMPACT_ATOMS: atom_id res chain seq x y z
N THR A 1 39.96 44.84 -17.84
CA THR A 1 39.34 44.61 -16.54
C THR A 1 38.09 43.76 -16.75
N SER A 2 38.26 42.44 -16.64
CA SER A 2 37.21 41.45 -16.72
C SER A 2 36.54 41.37 -15.35
N THR A 3 35.24 41.49 -15.33
CA THR A 3 34.40 41.15 -14.19
C THR A 3 33.77 39.82 -14.51
N ASP A 4 34.38 38.74 -14.02
CA ASP A 4 33.77 37.43 -13.91
C ASP A 4 32.66 37.51 -12.85
N THR A 5 31.45 37.47 -13.32
CA THR A 5 30.29 37.34 -12.45
C THR A 5 30.13 35.85 -12.16
N ASP A 6 30.67 35.43 -11.03
CA ASP A 6 30.40 34.12 -10.41
C ASP A 6 28.89 33.94 -10.20
N PHE A 7 28.24 33.25 -11.13
CA PHE A 7 26.95 32.62 -10.86
C PHE A 7 27.22 31.40 -9.99
N GLN A 8 27.26 31.60 -8.67
CA GLN A 8 27.08 30.51 -7.72
C GLN A 8 25.67 29.98 -7.96
N GLN A 9 25.56 28.90 -8.73
CA GLN A 9 24.41 28.02 -8.69
C GLN A 9 24.38 27.47 -7.28
N SER A 10 23.43 27.94 -6.46
CA SER A 10 23.08 27.27 -5.22
C SER A 10 22.65 25.85 -5.61
N GLU A 11 23.45 24.86 -5.26
CA GLU A 11 23.09 23.45 -5.35
C GLU A 11 21.79 23.28 -4.53
N HIS A 12 20.66 23.35 -5.20
CA HIS A 12 19.39 22.98 -4.60
C HIS A 12 19.47 21.48 -4.31
N GLN A 13 19.76 21.16 -3.06
CA GLN A 13 19.74 19.78 -2.59
C GLN A 13 18.38 19.19 -2.88
N LEU A 14 18.33 18.08 -3.65
CA LEU A 14 17.09 17.42 -4.02
C LEU A 14 16.36 16.97 -2.75
N PRO A 15 15.03 17.10 -2.68
CA PRO A 15 14.25 16.57 -1.58
C PRO A 15 14.39 15.05 -1.52
N HIS A 16 14.66 14.52 -0.32
CA HIS A 16 14.80 13.08 -0.11
C HIS A 16 13.45 12.44 0.14
N LEU A 17 13.18 11.33 -0.56
CA LEU A 17 12.04 10.47 -0.28
C LEU A 17 12.39 9.54 0.88
N ALA A 18 11.59 9.61 1.95
CA ALA A 18 11.76 8.75 3.10
C ALA A 18 10.98 7.43 2.95
N SER A 19 11.51 6.36 3.53
CA SER A 19 10.82 5.07 3.70
C SER A 19 10.16 5.01 5.07
N TYR A 20 8.91 4.55 5.15
CA TYR A 20 8.26 4.32 6.44
C TYR A 20 8.54 2.90 6.92
N VAL A 21 9.39 2.76 7.93
CA VAL A 21 9.83 1.48 8.48
C VAL A 21 9.87 1.54 10.02
N TYR A 22 9.61 0.45 10.68
CA TYR A 22 9.60 0.35 12.16
C TYR A 22 8.69 1.38 12.87
N GLY A 23 7.62 1.83 12.21
CA GLY A 23 6.74 2.86 12.75
C GLY A 23 7.26 4.29 12.64
N THR A 24 8.36 4.54 11.93
CA THR A 24 8.97 5.85 11.74
C THR A 24 9.39 6.11 10.29
N TRP A 25 9.57 7.36 9.93
CA TRP A 25 10.15 7.75 8.66
C TRP A 25 11.68 7.66 8.74
N HIS A 26 12.28 6.99 7.75
CA HIS A 26 13.72 6.81 7.59
C HIS A 26 14.18 7.41 6.26
N SER A 27 15.24 8.20 6.30
CA SER A 27 15.97 8.68 5.12
C SER A 27 17.46 8.56 5.39
N SER A 28 18.26 8.49 4.33
CA SER A 28 19.73 8.47 4.40
C SER A 28 20.32 9.36 3.32
N ASP A 29 21.45 9.97 3.63
CA ASP A 29 22.27 10.74 2.69
C ASP A 29 23.31 9.87 1.98
N GLU A 30 23.37 8.58 2.32
CA GLU A 30 24.28 7.60 1.71
C GLU A 30 23.58 6.78 0.64
N GLU A 31 24.34 6.35 -0.38
CA GLU A 31 23.85 5.53 -1.50
C GLU A 31 22.62 6.14 -2.21
N LEU A 32 22.59 7.43 -2.38
CA LEU A 32 21.49 8.15 -3.02
C LEU A 32 21.34 7.76 -4.48
N ARG A 33 20.10 7.55 -4.90
CA ARG A 33 19.69 7.40 -6.30
C ARG A 33 18.78 8.55 -6.67
N THR A 34 19.07 9.18 -7.80
CA THR A 34 18.25 10.28 -8.32
C THR A 34 17.00 9.75 -9.01
N VAL A 35 15.87 10.38 -8.74
CA VAL A 35 14.59 10.17 -9.43
C VAL A 35 14.39 11.32 -10.40
N TYR A 36 14.09 11.00 -11.64
CA TYR A 36 13.94 11.94 -12.72
C TYR A 36 12.48 12.10 -13.14
N HIS A 37 12.13 13.30 -13.56
CA HIS A 37 10.88 13.58 -14.22
C HIS A 37 10.83 12.88 -15.59
N ALA A 38 9.86 12.04 -15.83
CA ALA A 38 9.81 11.19 -17.02
C ALA A 38 9.69 11.95 -18.34
N ILE A 39 9.14 13.18 -18.32
CA ILE A 39 8.96 14.00 -19.53
C ILE A 39 10.16 14.95 -19.75
N THR A 40 10.60 15.65 -18.69
CA THR A 40 11.62 16.69 -18.82
C THR A 40 13.05 16.19 -18.61
N GLY A 41 13.20 15.04 -17.94
CA GLY A 41 14.51 14.50 -17.55
C GLY A 41 15.16 15.24 -16.36
N GLU A 42 14.48 16.20 -15.77
CA GLU A 42 14.98 16.93 -14.60
C GLU A 42 15.02 16.05 -13.36
N SER A 43 16.03 16.23 -12.53
CA SER A 43 16.12 15.57 -11.23
C SER A 43 15.08 16.16 -10.28
N ILE A 44 14.23 15.33 -9.69
CA ILE A 44 13.11 15.77 -8.84
C ILE A 44 13.24 15.33 -7.39
N TYR A 45 13.78 14.15 -7.14
CA TYR A 45 13.95 13.58 -5.80
C TYR A 45 15.24 12.76 -5.72
N ALA A 46 15.68 12.50 -4.49
CA ALA A 46 16.68 11.48 -4.17
C ALA A 46 16.07 10.43 -3.26
N VAL A 47 16.45 9.16 -3.41
CA VAL A 47 15.97 8.04 -2.62
C VAL A 47 17.12 7.14 -2.21
N SER A 48 17.08 6.63 -0.98
CA SER A 48 18.04 5.65 -0.46
C SER A 48 17.34 4.65 0.45
N SER A 49 17.84 3.41 0.42
CA SER A 49 17.49 2.37 1.39
C SER A 49 18.64 2.05 2.35
N HIS A 50 19.72 2.84 2.30
CA HIS A 50 20.87 2.64 3.17
C HIS A 50 20.47 2.72 4.65
N GLY A 51 21.00 1.81 5.46
CA GLY A 51 20.70 1.74 6.89
C GLY A 51 19.38 1.05 7.26
N ILE A 52 18.58 0.61 6.28
CA ILE A 52 17.35 -0.16 6.55
C ILE A 52 17.70 -1.64 6.76
N ASP A 53 17.48 -2.15 7.98
CA ASP A 53 17.57 -3.58 8.28
C ASP A 53 16.28 -4.30 7.85
N MET A 54 16.30 -4.94 6.68
CA MET A 54 15.15 -5.66 6.13
C MET A 54 14.66 -6.81 7.01
N LYS A 55 15.55 -7.46 7.76
CA LYS A 55 15.17 -8.50 8.72
C LYS A 55 14.33 -7.92 9.86
N ARG A 56 14.74 -6.76 10.37
CA ARG A 56 14.00 -6.03 11.38
C ARG A 56 12.65 -5.51 10.85
N VAL A 57 12.57 -5.08 9.58
CA VAL A 57 11.30 -4.70 8.93
C VAL A 57 10.30 -5.85 9.00
N VAL A 58 10.71 -7.05 8.59
CA VAL A 58 9.85 -8.24 8.61
C VAL A 58 9.45 -8.62 10.04
N GLN A 59 10.37 -8.55 11.00
CA GLN A 59 10.07 -8.84 12.40
C GLN A 59 9.05 -7.85 12.98
N TYR A 60 9.25 -6.56 12.74
CA TYR A 60 8.34 -5.50 13.17
C TYR A 60 6.94 -5.68 12.57
N ALA A 61 6.86 -5.96 11.26
CA ALA A 61 5.59 -6.20 10.59
C ALA A 61 4.84 -7.41 11.15
N LYS A 62 5.53 -8.51 11.44
CA LYS A 62 4.94 -9.70 12.08
C LYS A 62 4.38 -9.41 13.47
N GLN A 63 5.12 -8.67 14.28
CA GLN A 63 4.74 -8.35 15.65
C GLN A 63 3.53 -7.42 15.71
N ASN A 64 3.52 -6.38 14.87
CA ASN A 64 2.46 -5.36 14.90
C ASN A 64 1.25 -5.72 14.03
N GLY A 65 1.43 -6.52 12.98
CA GLY A 65 0.32 -6.97 12.13
C GLY A 65 -0.64 -7.96 12.79
N SER A 66 -0.25 -8.57 13.92
CA SER A 66 -1.08 -9.52 14.65
C SER A 66 -2.38 -8.91 15.19
N GLU A 67 -2.40 -7.62 15.48
CA GLU A 67 -3.62 -6.94 15.93
C GLU A 67 -4.72 -6.93 14.87
N LEU A 68 -4.37 -6.80 13.60
CA LEU A 68 -5.33 -6.82 12.50
C LEU A 68 -6.11 -8.15 12.44
N ALA A 69 -5.46 -9.26 12.79
CA ALA A 69 -6.10 -10.58 12.86
C ALA A 69 -7.20 -10.67 13.94
N ASN A 70 -7.19 -9.77 14.93
CA ASN A 70 -8.21 -9.68 15.95
C ASN A 70 -9.47 -8.91 15.53
N TRP A 71 -9.41 -8.21 14.41
CA TRP A 71 -10.52 -7.45 13.87
C TRP A 71 -11.48 -8.34 13.09
N THR A 72 -12.77 -8.02 13.17
CA THR A 72 -13.79 -8.68 12.33
C THR A 72 -13.67 -8.22 10.88
N PHE A 73 -14.30 -8.95 9.96
CA PHE A 73 -14.36 -8.57 8.55
C PHE A 73 -14.95 -7.19 8.35
N HIS A 74 -16.02 -6.82 9.08
CA HIS A 74 -16.63 -5.50 8.95
C HIS A 74 -15.76 -4.39 9.53
N GLN A 75 -15.01 -4.64 10.61
CA GLN A 75 -14.04 -3.68 11.14
C GLN A 75 -12.92 -3.40 10.13
N ARG A 76 -12.34 -4.45 9.54
CA ARG A 76 -11.32 -4.31 8.47
C ARG A 76 -11.88 -3.60 7.25
N ALA A 77 -13.09 -3.96 6.80
CA ALA A 77 -13.77 -3.30 5.69
C ALA A 77 -14.04 -1.81 5.95
N ASN A 78 -14.42 -1.44 7.17
CA ASN A 78 -14.61 -0.05 7.55
C ASN A 78 -13.30 0.75 7.55
N ALA A 79 -12.20 0.17 8.06
CA ALA A 79 -10.88 0.78 7.99
C ALA A 79 -10.46 1.01 6.52
N LEU A 80 -10.68 0.02 5.66
CA LEU A 80 -10.41 0.14 4.22
C LEU A 80 -11.19 1.28 3.58
N LYS A 81 -12.48 1.43 3.95
CA LYS A 81 -13.33 2.54 3.50
C LYS A 81 -12.79 3.90 3.96
N GLN A 82 -12.33 4.00 5.20
CA GLN A 82 -11.74 5.25 5.73
C GLN A 82 -10.45 5.62 4.99
N ILE A 83 -9.59 4.65 4.70
CA ILE A 83 -8.40 4.85 3.87
C ILE A 83 -8.81 5.38 2.50
N ALA A 84 -9.80 4.76 1.85
CA ALA A 84 -10.28 5.19 0.54
C ALA A 84 -10.80 6.63 0.55
N GLN A 85 -11.58 7.02 1.57
CA GLN A 85 -12.08 8.38 1.73
C GLN A 85 -10.94 9.39 1.89
N HIS A 86 -9.97 9.10 2.77
CA HIS A 86 -8.81 9.94 2.98
C HIS A 86 -7.98 10.14 1.70
N LEU A 87 -7.76 9.08 0.94
CA LEU A 87 -7.04 9.15 -0.34
C LEU A 87 -7.82 9.97 -1.38
N LEU A 88 -9.15 9.81 -1.43
CA LEU A 88 -10.00 10.53 -2.37
C LEU A 88 -9.98 12.04 -2.10
N GLU A 89 -9.98 12.46 -0.85
CA GLU A 89 -9.87 13.87 -0.44
C GLU A 89 -8.55 14.50 -0.90
N ARG A 90 -7.50 13.70 -1.04
CA ARG A 90 -6.15 14.13 -1.45
C ARG A 90 -5.80 13.82 -2.90
N LYS A 91 -6.75 13.42 -3.72
CA LYS A 91 -6.49 12.98 -5.09
C LYS A 91 -5.76 14.01 -5.97
N GLU A 92 -5.98 15.30 -5.75
CA GLU A 92 -5.32 16.35 -6.53
C GLU A 92 -3.79 16.41 -6.26
N ASP A 93 -3.33 16.01 -5.08
CA ASP A 93 -1.90 15.88 -4.80
C ASP A 93 -1.29 14.73 -5.62
N PHE A 94 -2.01 13.63 -5.76
CA PHE A 94 -1.57 12.51 -6.60
C PHE A 94 -1.56 12.87 -8.08
N TYR A 95 -2.52 13.66 -8.57
CA TYR A 95 -2.51 14.13 -9.95
C TYR A 95 -1.29 15.00 -10.27
N LYS A 96 -0.85 15.85 -9.33
CA LYS A 96 0.37 16.65 -9.49
C LYS A 96 1.61 15.75 -9.65
N LEU A 97 1.70 14.68 -8.86
CA LEU A 97 2.80 13.72 -8.95
C LEU A 97 2.72 12.84 -10.20
N ALA A 98 1.52 12.45 -10.63
CA ALA A 98 1.30 11.63 -11.81
C ALA A 98 1.86 12.27 -13.09
N TYR A 99 1.84 13.60 -13.20
CA TYR A 99 2.45 14.32 -14.31
C TYR A 99 3.96 14.02 -14.44
N ALA A 100 4.67 13.92 -13.31
CA ALA A 100 6.09 13.61 -13.29
C ALA A 100 6.42 12.16 -13.73
N THR A 101 5.45 11.26 -13.70
CA THR A 101 5.59 9.87 -14.20
C THR A 101 5.38 9.75 -15.72
N GLY A 102 4.98 10.84 -16.39
CA GLY A 102 4.62 10.82 -17.81
C GLY A 102 3.20 10.41 -18.11
N ALA A 103 2.36 10.21 -17.08
CA ALA A 103 0.97 9.82 -17.25
C ALA A 103 0.14 10.94 -17.87
N THR A 104 -0.75 10.60 -18.81
CA THR A 104 -1.79 11.51 -19.26
C THR A 104 -2.83 11.72 -18.16
N ARG A 105 -3.64 12.78 -18.22
CA ARG A 105 -4.73 13.00 -17.26
C ARG A 105 -5.68 11.82 -17.20
N LYS A 106 -5.96 11.18 -18.33
CA LYS A 106 -6.84 10.01 -18.43
C LYS A 106 -6.24 8.79 -17.75
N ASP A 107 -4.96 8.52 -17.99
CA ASP A 107 -4.27 7.39 -17.37
C ASP A 107 -4.13 7.60 -15.87
N ALA A 108 -3.79 8.83 -15.44
CA ALA A 108 -3.74 9.19 -14.02
C ALA A 108 -5.10 9.03 -13.33
N TRP A 109 -6.21 9.35 -14.02
CA TRP A 109 -7.55 9.11 -13.48
C TRP A 109 -7.82 7.62 -13.25
N ILE A 110 -7.44 6.76 -14.20
CA ILE A 110 -7.58 5.31 -14.07
C ILE A 110 -6.75 4.81 -12.89
N ASP A 111 -5.49 5.24 -12.78
CA ASP A 111 -4.59 4.82 -11.69
C ASP A 111 -5.09 5.29 -10.31
N ILE A 112 -5.38 6.58 -10.18
CA ILE A 112 -5.70 7.22 -8.89
C ILE A 112 -7.13 6.88 -8.47
N GLU A 113 -8.12 7.33 -9.23
CA GLU A 113 -9.51 7.16 -8.82
C GLU A 113 -9.98 5.71 -9.00
N GLY A 114 -9.53 5.01 -10.05
CA GLY A 114 -9.79 3.58 -10.22
C GLY A 114 -9.18 2.75 -9.08
N GLY A 115 -7.95 3.02 -8.68
CA GLY A 115 -7.30 2.38 -7.54
C GLY A 115 -8.06 2.63 -6.22
N ILE A 116 -8.44 3.87 -5.95
CA ILE A 116 -9.24 4.22 -4.76
C ILE A 116 -10.60 3.52 -4.78
N GLN A 117 -11.28 3.47 -5.93
CA GLN A 117 -12.56 2.77 -6.08
C GLN A 117 -12.45 1.27 -5.77
N THR A 118 -11.30 0.66 -6.01
CA THR A 118 -11.06 -0.73 -5.63
C THR A 118 -11.20 -0.95 -4.12
N LEU A 119 -10.70 -0.03 -3.30
CA LEU A 119 -10.86 -0.10 -1.84
C LEU A 119 -12.35 -0.01 -1.44
N PHE A 120 -13.11 0.89 -2.03
CA PHE A 120 -14.55 1.00 -1.77
C PHE A 120 -15.30 -0.26 -2.20
N ALA A 121 -14.97 -0.82 -3.36
CA ALA A 121 -15.58 -2.03 -3.89
C ALA A 121 -15.37 -3.22 -2.94
N TYR A 122 -14.12 -3.48 -2.51
CA TYR A 122 -13.80 -4.55 -1.56
C TYR A 122 -14.44 -4.33 -0.19
N SER A 123 -14.42 -3.09 0.33
CA SER A 123 -15.08 -2.75 1.58
C SER A 123 -16.59 -3.02 1.52
N SER A 124 -17.25 -2.64 0.43
CA SER A 124 -18.68 -2.88 0.21
C SER A 124 -18.97 -4.38 0.05
N LEU A 125 -18.17 -5.08 -0.74
CA LEU A 125 -18.32 -6.51 -0.99
C LEU A 125 -18.28 -7.31 0.32
N VAL A 126 -17.26 -7.10 1.14
CA VAL A 126 -17.07 -7.82 2.39
C VAL A 126 -18.24 -7.57 3.36
N ARG A 127 -18.71 -6.34 3.50
CA ARG A 127 -19.84 -6.03 4.38
C ARG A 127 -21.17 -6.61 3.90
N ARG A 128 -21.30 -6.89 2.61
CA ARG A 128 -22.51 -7.47 2.02
C ARG A 128 -22.49 -9.00 2.03
N GLU A 129 -21.32 -9.60 1.74
CA GLU A 129 -21.20 -11.03 1.49
C GLU A 129 -20.72 -11.83 2.71
N LEU A 130 -20.01 -11.20 3.65
CA LEU A 130 -19.47 -11.86 4.82
C LEU A 130 -20.16 -11.41 6.10
N ASN A 131 -20.34 -12.35 7.04
CA ASN A 131 -20.77 -12.04 8.38
C ASN A 131 -19.70 -11.22 9.13
N ASP A 132 -20.14 -10.47 10.17
CA ASP A 132 -19.24 -9.70 11.02
C ASP A 132 -18.49 -10.59 12.02
N GLU A 133 -17.67 -11.48 11.50
CA GLU A 133 -16.86 -12.45 12.25
C GLU A 133 -15.39 -12.31 11.90
N LYS A 134 -14.52 -13.07 12.57
CA LYS A 134 -13.08 -13.09 12.34
C LYS A 134 -12.64 -14.19 11.39
N ILE A 135 -13.49 -15.17 11.17
CA ILE A 135 -13.24 -16.36 10.36
C ILE A 135 -14.41 -16.57 9.41
N ILE A 136 -14.16 -17.21 8.28
CA ILE A 136 -15.22 -17.70 7.41
C ILE A 136 -15.42 -19.17 7.72
N THR A 137 -16.65 -19.54 8.01
CA THR A 137 -17.06 -20.93 8.09
C THR A 137 -17.71 -21.29 6.77
N GLU A 138 -17.04 -22.13 6.00
CA GLU A 138 -17.59 -22.70 4.77
C GLU A 138 -18.46 -23.91 5.12
N ASP A 139 -19.57 -24.03 4.44
CA ASP A 139 -20.48 -25.16 4.49
C ASP A 139 -21.11 -25.52 5.86
N SER A 140 -22.10 -26.37 5.81
CA SER A 140 -22.68 -27.03 6.95
C SER A 140 -21.73 -28.13 7.45
N TRP A 141 -21.98 -28.61 8.65
CA TRP A 141 -21.35 -29.78 9.22
C TRP A 141 -21.48 -30.98 8.25
N ILE A 142 -20.36 -31.59 7.88
CA ILE A 142 -20.29 -32.78 7.01
C ILE A 142 -20.12 -34.00 7.93
N GLN A 143 -21.13 -34.88 7.97
CA GLN A 143 -21.06 -36.14 8.71
C GLN A 143 -20.18 -37.13 7.92
N LEU A 144 -19.11 -37.62 8.52
CA LEU A 144 -18.16 -38.54 7.94
C LEU A 144 -18.34 -39.98 8.40
N SER A 145 -19.05 -40.22 9.53
CA SER A 145 -19.34 -41.54 10.04
C SER A 145 -20.84 -41.87 9.94
N LYS A 146 -21.17 -43.15 9.76
CA LYS A 146 -22.58 -43.62 9.66
C LYS A 146 -23.44 -43.30 10.87
N ASN A 147 -22.84 -43.27 12.06
CA ASN A 147 -23.50 -43.05 13.32
C ASN A 147 -23.42 -41.60 13.87
N GLY A 148 -22.91 -40.66 13.09
CA GLY A 148 -22.80 -39.25 13.46
C GLY A 148 -21.72 -38.92 14.50
N THR A 149 -20.86 -39.88 14.84
CA THR A 149 -19.80 -39.67 15.85
C THR A 149 -18.57 -38.92 15.33
N PHE A 150 -18.45 -38.76 14.02
CA PHE A 150 -17.35 -38.07 13.40
C PHE A 150 -17.84 -37.20 12.24
N GLY A 151 -17.37 -35.98 12.20
CA GLY A 151 -17.67 -35.03 11.13
C GLY A 151 -16.62 -33.94 10.99
N ALA A 152 -16.75 -33.15 9.97
CA ALA A 152 -15.83 -32.06 9.62
C ALA A 152 -16.57 -30.78 9.24
N LYS A 153 -15.86 -29.65 9.36
CA LYS A 153 -16.29 -28.35 8.90
C LYS A 153 -15.07 -27.57 8.40
N HIS A 154 -15.17 -26.90 7.27
CA HIS A 154 -14.10 -26.06 6.76
C HIS A 154 -14.17 -24.66 7.40
N ILE A 155 -13.02 -24.17 7.82
CA ILE A 155 -12.87 -22.86 8.43
C ILE A 155 -11.70 -22.16 7.72
N LEU A 156 -11.94 -20.94 7.23
CA LEU A 156 -10.87 -20.05 6.74
C LEU A 156 -10.57 -19.05 7.85
N SER A 157 -9.31 -18.96 8.23
CA SER A 157 -8.81 -18.05 9.26
C SER A 157 -7.76 -17.11 8.69
N PRO A 158 -7.57 -15.92 9.28
CA PRO A 158 -6.52 -15.00 8.86
C PRO A 158 -5.14 -15.67 8.86
N LYS A 159 -4.36 -15.43 7.80
CA LYS A 159 -3.02 -16.00 7.65
C LYS A 159 -2.02 -15.13 8.39
N ALA A 160 -1.30 -15.72 9.34
CA ALA A 160 -0.22 -15.02 10.02
C ALA A 160 0.99 -14.82 9.10
N GLY A 161 1.57 -13.63 9.12
CA GLY A 161 2.79 -13.35 8.34
C GLY A 161 2.87 -11.92 7.85
N VAL A 162 3.63 -11.74 6.79
CA VAL A 162 3.84 -10.45 6.11
C VAL A 162 3.57 -10.63 4.63
N ALA A 163 2.69 -9.82 4.07
CA ALA A 163 2.49 -9.74 2.64
C ALA A 163 3.49 -8.75 2.04
N VAL A 164 4.23 -9.19 1.03
CA VAL A 164 5.15 -8.33 0.27
C VAL A 164 4.50 -8.00 -1.07
N HIS A 165 4.27 -6.70 -1.30
CA HIS A 165 3.73 -6.20 -2.55
C HIS A 165 4.79 -5.44 -3.32
N ILE A 166 5.02 -5.84 -4.58
CA ILE A 166 5.89 -5.14 -5.52
C ILE A 166 5.00 -4.50 -6.58
N ASN A 167 5.05 -3.17 -6.66
CA ASN A 167 4.17 -2.41 -7.55
C ASN A 167 4.94 -1.88 -8.75
N ALA A 168 4.27 -1.86 -9.91
CA ALA A 168 4.82 -1.29 -11.13
C ALA A 168 4.82 0.25 -11.08
N PHE A 169 5.79 0.87 -11.75
CA PHE A 169 5.95 2.32 -11.76
C PHE A 169 4.91 3.05 -12.63
N ASN A 170 4.27 2.37 -13.57
CA ASN A 170 3.35 2.98 -14.53
C ASN A 170 1.90 3.14 -14.01
N PHE A 171 1.48 2.29 -13.07
CA PHE A 171 0.21 2.39 -12.34
C PHE A 171 0.46 2.17 -10.84
N PRO A 172 1.21 3.10 -10.19
CA PRO A 172 1.72 2.89 -8.85
C PRO A 172 0.61 2.85 -7.79
N ILE A 173 -0.45 3.64 -7.96
CA ILE A 173 -1.56 3.74 -7.00
C ILE A 173 -2.52 2.56 -7.16
N TRP A 174 -3.01 2.31 -8.35
CA TRP A 174 -3.86 1.15 -8.59
C TRP A 174 -3.17 -0.15 -8.20
N GLY A 175 -1.96 -0.38 -8.70
CA GLY A 175 -1.21 -1.60 -8.43
C GLY A 175 -0.97 -1.86 -6.94
N MET A 176 -0.79 -0.81 -6.14
CA MET A 176 -0.71 -0.90 -4.69
C MET A 176 -2.07 -1.22 -4.06
N LEU A 177 -3.12 -0.47 -4.41
CA LEU A 177 -4.41 -0.54 -3.73
C LEU A 177 -5.18 -1.82 -4.05
N GLU A 178 -5.07 -2.36 -5.28
CA GLU A 178 -5.68 -3.65 -5.63
C GLU A 178 -5.10 -4.84 -4.84
N LYS A 179 -3.85 -4.74 -4.37
CA LYS A 179 -3.21 -5.76 -3.54
C LYS A 179 -3.49 -5.55 -2.06
N ILE A 180 -3.50 -4.29 -1.59
CA ILE A 180 -3.77 -3.96 -0.19
C ILE A 180 -5.20 -4.35 0.18
N ALA A 181 -6.18 -4.09 -0.68
CA ALA A 181 -7.58 -4.34 -0.40
C ALA A 181 -7.85 -5.79 0.05
N PRO A 182 -7.58 -6.83 -0.75
CA PRO A 182 -7.80 -8.21 -0.32
C PRO A 182 -6.85 -8.63 0.81
N THR A 183 -5.61 -8.11 0.84
CA THR A 183 -4.64 -8.49 1.88
C THR A 183 -5.06 -8.04 3.28
N LEU A 184 -5.62 -6.84 3.41
CA LEU A 184 -6.08 -6.34 4.71
C LEU A 184 -7.41 -6.96 5.15
N LEU A 185 -8.17 -7.55 4.22
CA LEU A 185 -9.46 -8.18 4.51
C LEU A 185 -9.32 -9.67 4.83
N ALA A 186 -8.26 -10.33 4.34
CA ALA A 186 -8.05 -11.78 4.48
C ALA A 186 -7.57 -12.25 5.87
#